data_ccae0b11540dcf353650df488f03da36
#
_entry.id   ccae0b11540dcf353650df488f03da36
#
_cell.length_a   1.000
_cell.length_b   1.000
_cell.length_c   1.000
_cell.angle_alpha   90.00
_cell.angle_beta   90.00
_cell.angle_gamma   90.00
#
_symmetry.space_group_name_H-M   'P 1'
#
loop_
_entity.id
_entity.type
_entity.pdbx_description
1 polymer ?
#
loop_
_entity_poly.entity_id
_entity_poly.type
_entity_poly.pdbx_seq_one_letter_code
_entity_poly.pdbx_strand_id
1 'polypeptide(L)' 'MKKISLKDDSGNTVEVEIEKFIEHIKRFHSNKTSIHDEKGHYFTVNDEFRKKLEKFKKQC' A
#
# COMPACT_ATOMS: atom_id res chain seq x y z
N MET A 1 -3.60 12.80 -10.40
CA MET A 1 -3.49 11.58 -9.62
C MET A 1 -2.04 11.31 -9.30
N LYS A 2 -1.76 10.98 -8.07
CA LYS A 2 -0.39 10.89 -7.61
C LYS A 2 0.07 9.45 -7.49
N LYS A 3 1.20 9.16 -8.09
CA LYS A 3 1.81 7.83 -8.01
C LYS A 3 3.01 7.88 -7.09
N ILE A 4 3.20 6.81 -6.34
CA ILE A 4 4.38 6.66 -5.48
C ILE A 4 5.02 5.32 -5.74
N SER A 5 6.28 5.19 -5.35
CA SER A 5 7.01 3.94 -5.46
C SER A 5 7.06 3.27 -4.10
N LEU A 6 6.62 2.02 -4.05
CA LEU A 6 6.67 1.20 -2.84
C LEU A 6 7.48 -0.05 -3.12
N LYS A 7 8.10 -0.59 -2.09
CA LYS A 7 8.76 -1.87 -2.23
C LYS A 7 7.82 -2.99 -1.79
N ASP A 8 7.74 -4.02 -2.62
CA ASP A 8 6.94 -5.19 -2.27
C ASP A 8 7.69 -6.07 -1.26
N ASP A 9 7.10 -7.20 -0.90
CA ASP A 9 7.71 -8.10 0.08
C ASP A 9 9.03 -8.71 -0.40
N SER A 10 9.23 -8.75 -1.71
CA SER A 10 10.46 -9.26 -2.31
C SER A 10 11.54 -8.19 -2.50
N GLY A 11 11.23 -6.94 -2.17
CA GLY A 11 12.16 -5.84 -2.32
C GLY A 11 12.14 -5.16 -3.68
N ASN A 12 11.22 -5.51 -4.54
CA ASN A 12 11.07 -4.87 -5.84
C ASN A 12 10.32 -3.55 -5.71
N THR A 13 10.72 -2.56 -6.50
CA THR A 13 10.02 -1.28 -6.51
C THR A 13 8.80 -1.36 -7.40
N VAL A 14 7.65 -0.98 -6.84
CA VAL A 14 6.37 -1.00 -7.55
C VAL A 14 5.76 0.39 -7.51
N GLU A 15 5.35 0.89 -8.66
CA GLU A 15 4.67 2.17 -8.73
C GLU A 15 3.18 1.96 -8.56
N VAL A 16 2.58 2.68 -7.62
CA VAL A 16 1.15 2.56 -7.32
C VAL A 16 0.51 3.94 -7.28
N GLU A 17 -0.78 3.98 -7.61
CA GLU A 17 -1.56 5.19 -7.51
C GLU A 17 -2.05 5.30 -6.07
N ILE A 18 -1.50 6.26 -5.34
CA ILE A 18 -1.62 6.29 -3.88
C ILE A 18 -3.07 6.37 -3.39
N GLU A 19 -3.90 7.19 -4.02
CA GLU A 19 -5.28 7.34 -3.56
C GLU A 19 -6.08 6.06 -3.71
N LYS A 20 -5.98 5.42 -4.86
CA LYS A 20 -6.68 4.16 -5.10
C LYS A 20 -6.13 3.03 -4.25
N PHE A 21 -4.82 3.04 -4.05
CA PHE A 21 -4.18 2.02 -3.23
C PHE A 21 -4.64 2.12 -1.78
N ILE A 22 -4.65 3.33 -1.23
CA ILE A 22 -5.12 3.56 0.14
C ILE A 22 -6.60 3.18 0.29
N GLU A 23 -7.42 3.55 -0.69
CA GLU A 23 -8.84 3.21 -0.66
C GLU A 23 -9.05 1.71 -0.63
N HIS A 24 -8.30 0.97 -1.46
CA HIS A 24 -8.37 -0.49 -1.46
C HIS A 24 -7.95 -1.07 -0.11
N ILE A 25 -6.86 -0.58 0.44
CA ILE A 25 -6.36 -1.06 1.73
C ILE A 25 -7.38 -0.80 2.84
N LYS A 26 -7.99 0.37 2.86
CA LYS A 26 -9.00 0.68 3.88
C LYS A 26 -10.24 -0.20 3.74
N ARG A 27 -10.60 -0.53 2.51
CA ARG A 27 -11.80 -1.32 2.25
C ARG A 27 -11.63 -2.80 2.55
N PHE A 28 -10.50 -3.37 2.17
CA PHE A 28 -10.28 -4.82 2.23
C PHE A 28 -9.21 -5.25 3.23
N HIS A 29 -8.36 -4.35 3.65
CA HIS A 29 -7.22 -4.66 4.52
C HIS A 29 -7.11 -3.71 5.69
N SER A 30 -8.25 -3.27 6.22
CA SER A 30 -8.27 -2.27 7.29
C SER A 30 -7.98 -2.85 8.67
N ASN A 31 -8.23 -4.15 8.84
CA ASN A 31 -8.01 -4.85 10.11
C ASN A 31 -7.12 -6.04 9.89
N LYS A 32 -6.33 -6.37 10.89
CA LYS A 32 -5.46 -7.55 10.89
C LYS A 32 -4.36 -7.46 9.83
N THR A 33 -3.46 -8.43 9.88
CA THR A 33 -2.40 -8.55 8.89
C THR A 33 -2.93 -9.37 7.71
N SER A 34 -2.76 -8.85 6.52
CA SER A 34 -3.18 -9.55 5.31
C SER A 34 -2.17 -9.28 4.20
N ILE A 35 -2.32 -9.98 3.09
CA ILE A 35 -1.44 -9.81 1.95
C ILE A 35 -2.25 -9.25 0.79
N HIS A 36 -1.76 -8.16 0.21
CA HIS A 36 -2.36 -7.55 -0.97
C HIS A 36 -1.53 -7.90 -2.20
N ASP A 37 -2.20 -8.38 -3.24
CA ASP A 37 -1.56 -8.68 -4.52
C ASP A 37 -1.78 -7.50 -5.46
N GLU A 38 -0.69 -6.92 -5.95
CA GLU A 38 -0.74 -5.82 -6.90
C GLU A 38 0.11 -6.18 -8.12
N LYS A 39 -0.56 -6.54 -9.21
CA LYS A 39 0.11 -6.86 -10.48
C LYS A 39 1.24 -7.89 -10.34
N GLY A 40 1.00 -8.92 -9.55
CA GLY A 40 1.99 -9.96 -9.32
C GLY A 40 2.99 -9.66 -8.21
N HIS A 41 2.84 -8.53 -7.55
CA HIS A 41 3.67 -8.16 -6.40
C HIS A 41 2.85 -8.26 -5.13
N TYR A 42 3.47 -8.74 -4.06
CA TYR A 42 2.78 -8.95 -2.79
C TYR A 42 3.24 -7.95 -1.75
N PHE A 43 2.29 -7.41 -1.02
CA PHE A 43 2.55 -6.48 0.08
C PHE A 43 1.92 -7.02 1.35
N THR A 44 2.72 -7.17 2.40
CA THR A 44 2.17 -7.51 3.71
C THR A 44 1.57 -6.25 4.31
N VAL A 45 0.26 -6.26 4.50
CA VAL A 45 -0.48 -5.12 5.03
C VAL A 45 -0.73 -5.34 6.51
N ASN A 46 -0.06 -4.54 7.33
CA ASN A 46 -0.23 -4.56 8.79
C ASN A 46 -0.36 -3.12 9.26
N ASP A 47 -0.37 -2.91 10.58
CA ASP A 47 -0.53 -1.57 11.14
C ASP A 47 0.57 -0.62 10.71
N GLU A 48 1.81 -1.09 10.67
CA GLU A 48 2.93 -0.27 10.23
C GLU A 48 2.78 0.15 8.77
N PHE A 49 2.36 -0.79 7.94
CA PHE A 49 2.14 -0.51 6.51
C PHE A 49 1.06 0.54 6.32
N ARG A 50 -0.05 0.40 7.05
CA ARG A 50 -1.15 1.36 6.96
C ARG A 50 -0.72 2.75 7.44
N LYS A 51 0.08 2.82 8.50
CA LYS A 51 0.61 4.09 8.97
C LYS A 51 1.53 4.74 7.93
N LYS A 52 2.33 3.92 7.27
CA LYS A 52 3.21 4.40 6.21
C LYS A 52 2.41 5.01 5.06
N LEU A 53 1.32 4.36 4.67
CA LEU A 53 0.45 4.89 3.62
C LEU A 53 -0.19 6.21 4.03
N GLU A 54 -0.59 6.34 5.28
CA GLU A 54 -1.16 7.59 5.77
C GLU A 54 -0.16 8.74 5.67
N LYS A 55 1.12 8.47 5.93
CA LYS A 55 2.15 9.49 5.78
C LYS A 55 2.27 9.95 4.33
N PHE A 56 2.22 9.03 3.39
CA PHE A 56 2.25 9.39 1.97
C PHE A 56 1.05 10.25 1.59
N LYS A 57 -0.12 9.91 2.11
CA LYS A 57 -1.32 10.68 1.85
C LYS A 57 -1.21 12.11 2.36
N LYS A 58 -0.65 12.30 3.55
CA LYS A 58 -0.48 13.63 4.14
C LYS A 58 0.52 14.50 3.40
N GLN A 59 1.47 13.88 2.72
CA GLN A 59 2.48 14.59 1.95
C GLN A 59 1.99 15.03 0.57
N CYS A 60 0.81 14.64 0.21
CA CYS A 60 0.26 14.95 -1.13
C CYS A 60 -0.54 16.24 -1.13
#